data_879dd326bbfc98c917ae2cd0bd7a5fdf
#
_entry.id   879dd326bbfc98c917ae2cd0bd7a5fdf
#
_cell.length_a   1.000
_cell.length_b   1.000
_cell.length_c   1.000
_cell.angle_alpha   90.00
_cell.angle_beta   90.00
_cell.angle_gamma   90.00
#
_symmetry.space_group_name_H-M   'P 1'
#
loop_
_entity.id
_entity.type
_entity.pdbx_description
1 polymer ?
#
loop_
_entity_poly.entity_id
_entity_poly.type
_entity_poly.pdbx_seq_one_letter_code
_entity_poly.pdbx_strand_id
1 'polypeptide(L)'
;LSRRQRQMCIRDRGGTTGASNAGREPYCEYYASQVAETMGLNAVHYDLENWKGITASKCELFTNIDTAYIPIGRIVRTGGIAACLAWYEKLGTEFSEQLCSMLVFDALIYNEDRHFGNFGVLRDNHSGKIIAPAPVFDNGLSLFCYAGKEDYAHLDEYAKTRSNPYNISYEEVCAEVMGARQKEQLRRMIGFRFKRHESLNLPEEHLQAIEK
;
A
#
# COMPACT_ATOMS: atom_id res chain seq x y z
N LEU A 1 -13.76 -31.12 4.06
CA LEU A 1 -13.70 -29.89 4.88
C LEU A 1 -12.38 -29.18 4.62
N SER A 2 -12.43 -28.17 3.76
CA SER A 2 -11.31 -27.28 3.47
C SER A 2 -10.95 -26.51 4.76
N ARG A 3 -9.86 -26.86 5.41
CA ARG A 3 -9.20 -25.98 6.36
C ARG A 3 -8.65 -24.79 5.57
N ARG A 4 -9.36 -23.66 5.59
CA ARG A 4 -8.77 -22.37 5.26
C ARG A 4 -7.59 -22.17 6.21
N GLN A 5 -6.38 -22.40 5.72
CA GLN A 5 -5.18 -22.00 6.44
C GLN A 5 -5.18 -20.47 6.46
N ARG A 6 -5.63 -19.90 7.58
CA ARG A 6 -5.35 -18.52 7.93
C ARG A 6 -3.87 -18.49 8.31
N GLN A 7 -3.01 -18.23 7.36
CA GLN A 7 -1.65 -17.82 7.69
C GLN A 7 -1.68 -16.32 7.95
N MET A 8 -1.49 -15.93 9.19
CA MET A 8 -1.21 -14.56 9.57
C MET A 8 0.13 -14.17 8.97
N CYS A 9 0.16 -13.16 8.12
CA CYS A 9 1.39 -12.48 7.77
C CYS A 9 1.73 -11.53 8.92
N ILE A 10 2.37 -12.04 9.97
CA ILE A 10 2.97 -11.22 11.01
C ILE A 10 4.27 -10.72 10.40
N ARG A 11 4.26 -9.52 9.82
CA ARG A 11 5.50 -8.79 9.51
C ARG A 11 5.96 -8.13 10.80
N ASP A 12 6.82 -8.83 11.50
CA ASP A 12 7.67 -8.25 12.54
C ASP A 12 8.76 -7.42 11.83
N ARG A 13 8.41 -6.20 11.44
CA ARG A 13 9.41 -5.17 11.22
C ARG A 13 9.51 -4.41 12.54
N GLY A 14 10.28 -4.95 13.46
CA GLY A 14 10.80 -4.16 14.54
C GLY A 14 11.56 -2.98 13.90
N GLY A 15 10.89 -1.82 13.80
CA GLY A 15 11.52 -0.58 13.38
C GLY A 15 12.77 -0.36 14.22
N THR A 16 13.74 0.37 13.72
CA THR A 16 15.01 0.68 14.41
C THR A 16 14.75 0.96 15.88
N THR A 17 15.16 0.01 16.74
CA THR A 17 15.02 0.11 18.18
C THR A 17 15.65 1.42 18.68
N GLY A 18 14.84 2.29 19.28
CA GLY A 18 15.33 3.52 19.91
C GLY A 18 14.78 4.85 19.37
N ALA A 19 14.10 4.87 18.21
CA ALA A 19 13.43 6.08 17.73
C ALA A 19 12.01 6.17 18.29
N SER A 20 11.53 7.36 18.62
CA SER A 20 10.18 7.62 19.18
C SER A 20 9.03 7.26 18.22
N ASN A 21 9.33 7.02 16.95
CA ASN A 21 8.44 6.68 15.84
C ASN A 21 8.63 5.23 15.33
N ALA A 22 9.46 4.43 15.98
CA ALA A 22 9.63 3.01 15.65
C ALA A 22 8.34 2.22 15.90
N GLY A 23 8.05 1.23 15.05
CA GLY A 23 6.91 0.33 15.23
C GLY A 23 5.56 0.89 14.77
N ARG A 24 5.54 1.94 13.94
CA ARG A 24 4.29 2.51 13.42
C ARG A 24 3.79 1.84 12.13
N GLU A 25 4.62 1.06 11.45
CA GLU A 25 4.28 0.39 10.20
C GLU A 25 2.98 -0.44 10.28
N PRO A 26 2.71 -1.22 11.35
CA PRO A 26 1.45 -1.97 11.44
C PRO A 26 0.21 -1.08 11.43
N TYR A 27 0.30 0.08 12.09
CA TYR A 27 -0.80 1.06 12.09
C TYR A 27 -0.99 1.68 10.70
N CYS A 28 0.11 2.01 10.00
CA CYS A 28 0.04 2.55 8.65
C CYS A 28 -0.57 1.54 7.68
N GLU A 29 -0.26 0.24 7.79
CA GLU A 29 -0.95 -0.82 7.04
C GLU A 29 -2.47 -0.80 7.27
N TYR A 30 -2.89 -0.76 8.53
CA TYR A 30 -4.30 -0.74 8.91
C TYR A 30 -5.04 0.48 8.36
N TYR A 31 -4.47 1.68 8.53
CA TYR A 31 -5.10 2.91 8.07
C TYR A 31 -5.03 3.07 6.55
N ALA A 32 -3.94 2.68 5.90
CA ALA A 32 -3.83 2.68 4.44
C ALA A 32 -4.86 1.72 3.80
N SER A 33 -5.16 0.57 4.44
CA SER A 33 -6.19 -0.35 3.93
C SER A 33 -7.59 0.27 3.92
N GLN A 34 -7.92 1.18 4.85
CA GLN A 34 -9.19 1.92 4.84
C GLN A 34 -9.27 2.93 3.69
N VAL A 35 -8.15 3.59 3.36
CA VAL A 35 -8.06 4.47 2.17
C VAL A 35 -8.28 3.64 0.91
N ALA A 36 -7.58 2.51 0.78
CA ALA A 36 -7.73 1.61 -0.36
C ALA A 36 -9.17 1.09 -0.53
N GLU A 37 -9.83 0.69 0.57
CA GLU A 37 -11.22 0.28 0.59
C GLU A 37 -12.17 1.39 0.13
N THR A 38 -11.98 2.61 0.66
CA THR A 38 -12.80 3.78 0.29
C THR A 38 -12.64 4.14 -1.18
N MET A 39 -11.41 4.09 -1.70
CA MET A 39 -11.15 4.26 -3.13
C MET A 39 -11.73 3.12 -3.99
N GLY A 40 -12.06 1.97 -3.40
CA GLY A 40 -12.53 0.78 -4.10
C GLY A 40 -11.43 0.07 -4.87
N LEU A 41 -10.22 0.03 -4.30
CA LEU A 41 -9.10 -0.71 -4.87
C LEU A 41 -9.21 -2.21 -4.57
N ASN A 42 -8.67 -3.02 -5.47
CA ASN A 42 -8.35 -4.41 -5.14
C ASN A 42 -7.09 -4.40 -4.25
N ALA A 43 -7.29 -4.47 -2.95
CA ALA A 43 -6.23 -4.37 -1.95
C ALA A 43 -6.42 -5.38 -0.82
N VAL A 44 -5.32 -5.72 -0.15
CA VAL A 44 -5.35 -6.54 1.06
C VAL A 44 -5.92 -5.71 2.20
N HIS A 45 -6.89 -6.28 2.91
CA HIS A 45 -7.42 -5.68 4.13
C HIS A 45 -6.55 -6.07 5.32
N TYR A 46 -6.13 -5.08 6.11
CA TYR A 46 -5.33 -5.27 7.31
C TYR A 46 -6.15 -4.97 8.56
N ASP A 47 -5.89 -5.74 9.61
CA ASP A 47 -6.36 -5.51 10.97
C ASP A 47 -5.17 -5.46 11.92
N LEU A 48 -5.36 -4.99 13.14
CA LEU A 48 -4.33 -4.88 14.17
C LEU A 48 -4.50 -5.96 15.25
N GLU A 49 -3.38 -6.47 15.73
CA GLU A 49 -3.35 -7.44 16.82
C GLU A 49 -2.14 -7.19 17.74
N ASN A 50 -2.32 -7.41 19.04
CA ASN A 50 -1.18 -7.51 19.94
C ASN A 50 -0.68 -8.95 19.95
N TRP A 51 0.45 -9.17 19.28
CA TRP A 51 1.09 -10.47 19.22
C TRP A 51 2.32 -10.51 20.12
N LYS A 52 2.26 -11.28 21.21
CA LYS A 52 3.37 -11.41 22.19
C LYS A 52 3.89 -10.07 22.73
N GLY A 53 3.01 -9.12 22.96
CA GLY A 53 3.37 -7.79 23.48
C GLY A 53 3.82 -6.77 22.41
N ILE A 54 3.80 -7.13 21.15
CA ILE A 54 4.16 -6.26 20.02
C ILE A 54 2.91 -6.02 19.18
N THR A 55 2.67 -4.77 18.77
CA THR A 55 1.61 -4.47 17.80
C THR A 55 2.03 -5.00 16.43
N ALA A 56 1.16 -5.78 15.82
CA ALA A 56 1.36 -6.36 14.50
C ALA A 56 0.14 -6.10 13.61
N SER A 57 0.35 -5.93 12.33
CA SER A 57 -0.71 -6.00 11.31
C SER A 57 -0.94 -7.45 10.90
N LYS A 58 -2.19 -7.81 10.69
CA LYS A 58 -2.61 -9.13 10.21
C LYS A 58 -3.49 -9.00 8.99
N CYS A 59 -3.35 -9.92 8.04
CA CYS A 59 -4.18 -9.99 6.84
C CYS A 59 -4.41 -11.42 6.40
N GLU A 60 -5.38 -11.62 5.51
CA GLU A 60 -5.52 -12.89 4.80
C GLU A 60 -4.50 -12.99 3.67
N LEU A 61 -3.96 -14.18 3.44
CA LEU A 61 -3.10 -14.45 2.30
C LEU A 61 -3.92 -14.42 1.01
N PHE A 62 -3.45 -13.69 0.02
CA PHE A 62 -4.01 -13.66 -1.33
C PHE A 62 -3.39 -14.72 -2.27
N THR A 63 -2.50 -15.56 -1.76
CA THR A 63 -1.88 -16.68 -2.46
C THR A 63 -2.23 -18.01 -1.80
N ASN A 64 -2.15 -19.09 -2.56
CA ASN A 64 -2.39 -20.46 -2.07
C ASN A 64 -1.60 -21.45 -2.92
N ILE A 65 -1.89 -22.79 -2.79
CA ILE A 65 -1.20 -23.83 -3.55
C ILE A 65 -1.42 -23.70 -5.06
N ASP A 66 -2.56 -23.17 -5.47
CA ASP A 66 -2.96 -23.04 -6.88
C ASP A 66 -2.54 -21.68 -7.47
N THR A 67 -2.30 -20.67 -6.64
CA THR A 67 -2.05 -19.29 -7.05
C THR A 67 -0.79 -18.72 -6.42
N ALA A 68 0.17 -18.35 -7.25
CA ALA A 68 1.42 -17.72 -6.83
C ALA A 68 1.45 -16.22 -7.14
N TYR A 69 2.09 -15.45 -6.27
CA TYR A 69 2.45 -14.07 -6.51
C TYR A 69 3.79 -13.98 -7.25
N ILE A 70 3.82 -13.20 -8.33
CA ILE A 70 5.03 -12.91 -9.09
C ILE A 70 5.31 -11.40 -9.02
N PRO A 71 6.34 -10.97 -8.29
CA PRO A 71 6.74 -9.57 -8.23
C PRO A 71 7.12 -9.05 -9.62
N ILE A 72 6.75 -7.81 -9.92
CA ILE A 72 7.05 -7.20 -11.22
C ILE A 72 8.56 -7.12 -11.50
N GLY A 73 9.39 -6.93 -10.47
CA GLY A 73 10.84 -6.90 -10.59
C GLY A 73 11.49 -8.20 -11.07
N ARG A 74 10.74 -9.33 -11.04
CA ARG A 74 11.19 -10.58 -11.68
C ARG A 74 10.92 -10.61 -13.18
N ILE A 75 10.01 -9.75 -13.66
CA ILE A 75 9.54 -9.69 -15.04
C ILE A 75 10.19 -8.52 -15.78
N VAL A 76 10.03 -7.31 -15.23
CA VAL A 76 10.58 -6.07 -15.77
C VAL A 76 11.85 -5.72 -14.99
N ARG A 77 12.99 -5.95 -15.61
CA ARG A 77 14.31 -5.78 -14.95
C ARG A 77 14.97 -4.44 -15.21
N THR A 78 14.53 -3.71 -16.23
CA THR A 78 15.07 -2.42 -16.66
C THR A 78 13.96 -1.51 -17.15
N GLY A 79 14.22 -0.21 -17.23
CA GLY A 79 13.27 0.78 -17.76
C GLY A 79 12.30 1.36 -16.74
N GLY A 80 12.48 1.05 -15.46
CA GLY A 80 11.74 1.69 -14.37
C GLY A 80 10.23 1.49 -14.43
N ILE A 81 9.50 2.45 -13.84
CA ILE A 81 8.03 2.39 -13.77
C ILE A 81 7.35 2.48 -15.14
N ALA A 82 7.94 3.24 -16.08
CA ALA A 82 7.41 3.35 -17.44
C ALA A 82 7.39 2.00 -18.16
N ALA A 83 8.44 1.18 -17.98
CA ALA A 83 8.46 -0.17 -18.53
C ALA A 83 7.42 -1.10 -17.86
N CYS A 84 7.15 -0.90 -16.57
CA CYS A 84 6.10 -1.62 -15.88
C CYS A 84 4.71 -1.25 -16.43
N LEU A 85 4.41 0.03 -16.62
CA LEU A 85 3.17 0.52 -17.23
C LEU A 85 2.96 -0.10 -18.60
N ALA A 86 3.96 -0.01 -19.49
CA ALA A 86 3.90 -0.59 -20.83
C ALA A 86 3.74 -2.11 -20.83
N TRP A 87 4.25 -2.80 -19.83
CA TRP A 87 4.09 -4.24 -19.69
C TRP A 87 2.66 -4.61 -19.20
N TYR A 88 2.12 -3.87 -18.22
CA TYR A 88 0.76 -4.09 -17.73
C TYR A 88 -0.29 -3.79 -18.81
N GLU A 89 -0.10 -2.77 -19.65
CA GLU A 89 -0.97 -2.45 -20.79
C GLU A 89 -1.11 -3.65 -21.76
N LYS A 90 -0.01 -4.39 -22.01
CA LYS A 90 -0.04 -5.59 -22.86
C LYS A 90 -0.85 -6.73 -22.28
N LEU A 91 -1.06 -6.77 -20.97
CA LEU A 91 -1.90 -7.77 -20.31
C LEU A 91 -3.40 -7.42 -20.37
N GLY A 92 -3.73 -6.16 -20.61
CA GLY A 92 -5.09 -5.66 -20.75
C GLY A 92 -5.48 -4.60 -19.75
N THR A 93 -6.66 -4.02 -19.97
CA THR A 93 -7.16 -2.84 -19.24
C THR A 93 -7.27 -3.07 -17.74
N GLU A 94 -7.72 -4.25 -17.29
CA GLU A 94 -7.81 -4.57 -15.85
C GLU A 94 -6.46 -4.43 -15.16
N PHE A 95 -5.39 -4.90 -15.81
CA PHE A 95 -4.04 -4.85 -15.27
C PHE A 95 -3.50 -3.41 -15.23
N SER A 96 -3.61 -2.67 -16.33
CA SER A 96 -3.14 -1.28 -16.38
C SER A 96 -3.90 -0.38 -15.41
N GLU A 97 -5.21 -0.52 -15.30
CA GLU A 97 -6.07 0.22 -14.36
C GLU A 97 -5.70 -0.07 -12.90
N GLN A 98 -5.41 -1.32 -12.55
CA GLN A 98 -4.96 -1.68 -11.21
C GLN A 98 -3.62 -1.01 -10.88
N LEU A 99 -2.65 -1.02 -11.80
CA LEU A 99 -1.36 -0.37 -11.60
C LEU A 99 -1.50 1.14 -11.47
N CYS A 100 -2.25 1.79 -12.38
CA CYS A 100 -2.51 3.23 -12.31
C CYS A 100 -3.20 3.63 -11.00
N SER A 101 -4.20 2.87 -10.57
CA SER A 101 -4.91 3.12 -9.32
C SER A 101 -4.01 2.94 -8.09
N MET A 102 -3.12 1.94 -8.09
CA MET A 102 -2.13 1.75 -7.04
C MET A 102 -1.14 2.92 -6.97
N LEU A 103 -0.66 3.41 -8.10
CA LEU A 103 0.29 4.54 -8.13
C LEU A 103 -0.35 5.84 -7.63
N VAL A 104 -1.61 6.11 -7.97
CA VAL A 104 -2.36 7.26 -7.42
C VAL A 104 -2.63 7.09 -5.93
N PHE A 105 -2.95 5.88 -5.49
CA PHE A 105 -3.11 5.56 -4.07
C PHE A 105 -1.80 5.79 -3.30
N ASP A 106 -0.66 5.28 -3.82
CA ASP A 106 0.65 5.48 -3.20
C ASP A 106 1.02 6.96 -3.07
N ALA A 107 0.66 7.77 -4.07
CA ALA A 107 0.85 9.22 -4.00
C ALA A 107 -0.05 9.87 -2.94
N LEU A 108 -1.30 9.44 -2.81
CA LEU A 108 -2.23 9.96 -1.80
C LEU A 108 -1.78 9.68 -0.37
N ILE A 109 -1.26 8.47 -0.12
CA ILE A 109 -0.80 8.05 1.21
C ILE A 109 0.68 8.31 1.45
N TYR A 110 1.41 8.90 0.50
CA TYR A 110 2.87 9.08 0.54
C TYR A 110 3.61 7.78 0.86
N ASN A 111 3.37 6.72 0.09
CA ASN A 111 4.04 5.43 0.27
C ASN A 111 5.48 5.50 -0.25
N GLU A 112 6.45 5.39 0.65
CA GLU A 112 7.88 5.51 0.35
C GLU A 112 8.53 4.18 -0.06
N ASP A 113 7.81 3.04 0.03
CA ASP A 113 8.41 1.70 -0.17
C ASP A 113 7.70 0.84 -1.24
N ARG A 114 7.03 1.44 -2.23
CA ARG A 114 6.45 0.69 -3.35
C ARG A 114 7.51 0.25 -4.35
N HIS A 115 8.50 -0.48 -3.89
CA HIS A 115 9.53 -1.05 -4.77
C HIS A 115 8.96 -2.19 -5.62
N PHE A 116 9.68 -2.63 -6.65
CA PHE A 116 9.25 -3.65 -7.62
C PHE A 116 9.05 -5.06 -7.05
N GLY A 117 9.27 -5.25 -5.77
CA GLY A 117 8.91 -6.45 -5.00
C GLY A 117 7.51 -6.39 -4.39
N ASN A 118 6.93 -5.19 -4.23
CA ASN A 118 5.68 -4.93 -3.51
C ASN A 118 4.46 -4.74 -4.41
N PHE A 119 4.58 -5.02 -5.72
CA PHE A 119 3.47 -5.16 -6.65
C PHE A 119 3.83 -6.12 -7.78
N GLY A 120 2.82 -6.67 -8.45
CA GLY A 120 3.03 -7.70 -9.47
C GLY A 120 1.72 -8.33 -9.91
N VAL A 121 1.80 -9.59 -10.26
CA VAL A 121 0.66 -10.35 -10.82
C VAL A 121 0.47 -11.68 -10.11
N LEU A 122 -0.72 -12.22 -10.22
CA LEU A 122 -1.06 -13.58 -9.80
C LEU A 122 -0.92 -14.53 -10.99
N ARG A 123 -0.31 -15.66 -10.73
CA ARG A 123 -0.12 -16.74 -11.70
C ARG A 123 -0.77 -18.02 -11.19
N ASP A 124 -1.49 -18.69 -12.06
CA ASP A 124 -1.97 -20.04 -11.84
C ASP A 124 -0.79 -21.02 -11.89
N ASN A 125 -0.63 -21.83 -10.85
CA ASN A 125 0.51 -22.74 -10.68
C ASN A 125 0.41 -23.99 -11.56
N HIS A 126 -0.77 -24.35 -12.04
CA HIS A 126 -0.98 -25.53 -12.89
C HIS A 126 -0.72 -25.21 -14.36
N SER A 127 -1.26 -24.09 -14.83
CA SER A 127 -1.11 -23.67 -16.25
C SER A 127 0.11 -22.78 -16.49
N GLY A 128 0.67 -22.18 -15.44
CA GLY A 128 1.73 -21.18 -15.54
C GLY A 128 1.26 -19.82 -16.07
N LYS A 129 -0.03 -19.62 -16.32
CA LYS A 129 -0.59 -18.40 -16.91
C LYS A 129 -0.78 -17.30 -15.86
N ILE A 130 -0.59 -16.05 -16.26
CA ILE A 130 -1.01 -14.88 -15.49
C ILE A 130 -2.54 -14.82 -15.53
N ILE A 131 -3.16 -14.66 -14.36
CA ILE A 131 -4.61 -14.72 -14.19
C ILE A 131 -5.23 -13.43 -13.70
N ALA A 132 -4.48 -12.60 -12.94
CA ALA A 132 -4.98 -11.32 -12.43
C ALA A 132 -3.81 -10.41 -12.02
N PRO A 133 -4.01 -9.08 -11.90
CA PRO A 133 -3.10 -8.24 -11.14
C PRO A 133 -3.16 -8.63 -9.66
N ALA A 134 -2.03 -8.55 -8.95
CA ALA A 134 -2.01 -8.77 -7.52
C ALA A 134 -2.76 -7.65 -6.79
N PRO A 135 -3.44 -7.93 -5.66
CA PRO A 135 -4.00 -6.87 -4.83
C PRO A 135 -2.89 -5.95 -4.32
N VAL A 136 -3.23 -4.71 -3.99
CA VAL A 136 -2.30 -3.77 -3.32
C VAL A 136 -2.04 -4.26 -1.91
N PHE A 137 -0.78 -4.33 -1.51
CA PHE A 137 -0.33 -4.77 -0.19
C PHE A 137 0.97 -4.07 0.19
N ASP A 138 1.43 -4.23 1.42
CA ASP A 138 2.69 -3.66 1.93
C ASP A 138 2.71 -2.13 1.87
N ASN A 139 1.88 -1.51 2.71
CA ASN A 139 1.69 -0.07 2.80
C ASN A 139 2.24 0.50 4.12
N GLY A 140 3.09 -0.25 4.84
CA GLY A 140 3.55 0.13 6.18
C GLY A 140 4.40 1.41 6.22
N LEU A 141 5.13 1.71 5.15
CA LEU A 141 5.91 2.94 5.03
C LEU A 141 5.13 4.04 4.30
N SER A 142 3.96 4.38 4.81
CA SER A 142 3.05 5.39 4.27
C SER A 142 2.48 6.27 5.38
N LEU A 143 1.59 7.20 5.04
CA LEU A 143 0.88 8.06 5.98
C LEU A 143 1.83 8.80 6.94
N PHE A 144 2.99 9.19 6.43
CA PHE A 144 4.04 9.85 7.20
C PHE A 144 4.44 9.06 8.46
N CYS A 145 4.65 7.75 8.31
CA CYS A 145 4.97 6.79 9.36
C CYS A 145 6.06 7.30 10.33
N TYR A 146 7.07 8.00 9.83
CA TYR A 146 8.20 8.50 10.61
C TYR A 146 8.07 9.97 11.07
N ALA A 147 6.95 10.65 10.78
CA ALA A 147 6.77 12.01 11.23
C ALA A 147 6.77 12.11 12.77
N GLY A 148 7.49 13.06 13.33
CA GLY A 148 7.49 13.40 14.74
C GLY A 148 6.31 14.33 15.08
N LYS A 149 6.14 14.62 16.38
CA LYS A 149 5.09 15.56 16.82
C LYS A 149 5.29 16.97 16.27
N GLU A 150 6.53 17.36 16.08
CA GLU A 150 6.96 18.63 15.50
C GLU A 150 6.52 18.79 14.04
N ASP A 151 6.42 17.67 13.30
CA ASP A 151 6.05 17.66 11.88
C ASP A 151 4.55 17.80 11.66
N TYR A 152 3.70 17.41 12.64
CA TYR A 152 2.24 17.35 12.47
C TYR A 152 1.61 18.71 12.15
N ALA A 153 2.21 19.81 12.60
CA ALA A 153 1.74 21.15 12.29
C ALA A 153 2.11 21.61 10.88
N HIS A 154 3.09 20.95 10.25
CA HIS A 154 3.69 21.34 8.97
C HIS A 154 3.86 20.14 8.02
N LEU A 155 2.85 19.26 7.94
CA LEU A 155 2.93 18.04 7.10
C LEU A 155 3.16 18.35 5.62
N ASP A 156 2.68 19.49 5.12
CA ASP A 156 2.93 19.92 3.73
C ASP A 156 4.43 20.17 3.46
N GLU A 157 5.17 20.65 4.47
CA GLU A 157 6.61 20.83 4.36
C GLU A 157 7.35 19.49 4.53
N TYR A 158 6.90 18.67 5.47
CA TYR A 158 7.42 17.32 5.67
C TYR A 158 7.22 16.46 4.42
N ALA A 159 6.06 16.55 3.75
CA ALA A 159 5.74 15.84 2.53
C ALA A 159 6.74 16.11 1.40
N LYS A 160 7.22 17.37 1.26
CA LYS A 160 8.23 17.74 0.26
C LYS A 160 9.58 17.03 0.43
N THR A 161 9.84 16.49 1.61
CA THR A 161 11.06 15.72 1.90
C THR A 161 10.90 14.22 1.64
N ARG A 162 9.70 13.76 1.29
CA ARG A 162 9.40 12.35 1.04
C ARG A 162 9.58 12.02 -0.43
N SER A 163 9.99 10.80 -0.70
CA SER A 163 10.23 10.32 -2.06
C SER A 163 9.73 8.90 -2.23
N ASN A 164 9.31 8.56 -3.43
CA ASN A 164 9.02 7.19 -3.81
C ASN A 164 10.28 6.50 -4.38
N PRO A 165 10.26 5.17 -4.55
CA PRO A 165 11.42 4.41 -5.07
C PRO A 165 11.74 4.65 -6.54
N TYR A 166 10.97 5.48 -7.27
CA TYR A 166 11.11 5.64 -8.72
C TYR A 166 11.96 6.86 -9.11
N ASN A 167 12.40 7.68 -8.14
CA ASN A 167 13.16 8.92 -8.35
C ASN A 167 12.44 9.97 -9.22
N ILE A 168 11.12 9.98 -9.16
CA ILE A 168 10.23 11.00 -9.75
C ILE A 168 9.27 11.47 -8.66
N SER A 169 8.70 12.67 -8.78
CA SER A 169 7.78 13.17 -7.75
C SER A 169 6.45 12.41 -7.77
N TYR A 170 5.71 12.45 -6.66
CA TYR A 170 4.36 11.86 -6.60
C TYR A 170 3.41 12.55 -7.58
N GLU A 171 3.58 13.86 -7.77
CA GLU A 171 2.81 14.66 -8.73
C GLU A 171 3.07 14.24 -10.16
N GLU A 172 4.33 13.99 -10.53
CA GLU A 172 4.70 13.51 -11.87
C GLU A 172 4.12 12.12 -12.13
N VAL A 173 4.22 11.20 -11.16
CA VAL A 173 3.56 9.88 -11.27
C VAL A 173 2.06 10.04 -11.49
N CYS A 174 1.39 10.86 -10.69
CA CYS A 174 -0.05 11.10 -10.84
C CYS A 174 -0.40 11.71 -12.19
N ALA A 175 0.38 12.67 -12.69
CA ALA A 175 0.13 13.30 -13.98
C ALA A 175 0.19 12.28 -15.14
N GLU A 176 1.07 11.29 -15.05
CA GLU A 176 1.22 10.24 -16.07
C GLU A 176 0.06 9.23 -16.06
N VAL A 177 -0.46 8.86 -14.86
CA VAL A 177 -1.40 7.74 -14.73
C VAL A 177 -2.84 8.15 -14.40
N MET A 178 -3.12 9.45 -14.24
CA MET A 178 -4.43 9.95 -13.82
C MET A 178 -5.47 9.89 -14.94
N GLY A 179 -6.30 8.87 -14.91
CA GLY A 179 -7.45 8.72 -15.81
C GLY A 179 -8.80 9.06 -15.14
N ALA A 180 -9.88 8.77 -15.83
CA ALA A 180 -11.24 8.98 -15.33
C ALA A 180 -11.54 8.12 -14.10
N ARG A 181 -11.07 6.87 -14.10
CA ARG A 181 -11.25 5.93 -12.98
C ARG A 181 -10.53 6.43 -11.72
N GLN A 182 -9.29 6.85 -11.81
CA GLN A 182 -8.50 7.33 -10.68
C GLN A 182 -9.12 8.61 -10.09
N LYS A 183 -9.60 9.52 -10.95
CA LYS A 183 -10.35 10.72 -10.50
C LYS A 183 -11.62 10.35 -9.73
N GLU A 184 -12.35 9.34 -10.18
CA GLU A 184 -13.56 8.88 -9.48
C GLU A 184 -13.20 8.23 -8.14
N GLN A 185 -12.13 7.45 -8.08
CA GLN A 185 -11.62 6.87 -6.84
C GLN A 185 -11.23 7.95 -5.83
N LEU A 186 -10.52 9.00 -6.26
CA LEU A 186 -10.18 10.13 -5.40
C LEU A 186 -11.41 10.92 -4.92
N ARG A 187 -12.46 11.06 -5.73
CA ARG A 187 -13.71 11.71 -5.30
C ARG A 187 -14.37 11.02 -4.12
N ARG A 188 -14.23 9.70 -3.99
CA ARG A 188 -14.75 8.93 -2.85
C ARG A 188 -14.05 9.28 -1.54
N MET A 189 -12.87 9.88 -1.62
CA MET A 189 -12.12 10.34 -0.44
C MET A 189 -12.65 11.68 0.13
N ILE A 190 -13.53 12.38 -0.59
CA ILE A 190 -14.10 13.66 -0.10
C ILE A 190 -14.89 13.40 1.18
N GLY A 191 -14.43 14.00 2.28
CA GLY A 191 -15.04 13.83 3.60
C GLY A 191 -14.63 12.53 4.33
N PHE A 192 -13.68 11.80 3.79
CA PHE A 192 -13.14 10.61 4.46
C PHE A 192 -12.59 10.94 5.85
N ARG A 193 -12.78 10.01 6.78
CA ARG A 193 -12.16 10.00 8.12
C ARG A 193 -11.80 8.58 8.47
N PHE A 194 -10.65 8.39 9.11
CA PHE A 194 -10.24 7.08 9.56
C PHE A 194 -11.15 6.56 10.67
N LYS A 195 -11.55 5.32 10.54
CA LYS A 195 -12.18 4.58 11.64
C LYS A 195 -11.09 4.15 12.61
N ARG A 196 -11.18 4.61 13.86
CA ARG A 196 -10.24 4.23 14.92
C ARG A 196 -10.41 2.75 15.28
N HIS A 197 -9.30 2.06 15.47
CA HIS A 197 -9.32 0.70 16.01
C HIS A 197 -9.72 0.75 17.51
N GLU A 198 -10.34 -0.31 18.01
CA GLU A 198 -10.89 -0.33 19.39
C GLU A 198 -9.85 -0.10 20.48
N SER A 199 -8.62 -0.56 20.29
CA SER A 199 -7.57 -0.53 21.32
C SER A 199 -6.18 -0.11 20.81
N LEU A 200 -5.92 -0.18 19.51
CA LEU A 200 -4.59 0.02 18.92
C LEU A 200 -4.65 1.14 17.87
N ASN A 201 -4.10 2.31 18.16
CA ASN A 201 -4.16 3.45 17.25
C ASN A 201 -2.82 4.18 17.16
N LEU A 202 -2.57 4.85 16.04
CA LEU A 202 -1.61 5.94 15.98
C LEU A 202 -2.01 7.05 16.96
N PRO A 203 -1.08 7.91 17.39
CA PRO A 203 -1.41 9.10 18.15
C PRO A 203 -2.54 9.88 17.47
N GLU A 204 -3.53 10.34 18.23
CA GLU A 204 -4.68 11.05 17.69
C GLU A 204 -4.26 12.33 16.94
N GLU A 205 -3.23 13.02 17.43
CA GLU A 205 -2.63 14.18 16.78
C GLU A 205 -2.10 13.86 15.37
N HIS A 206 -1.51 12.66 15.18
CA HIS A 206 -1.06 12.17 13.87
C HIS A 206 -2.26 11.94 12.95
N LEU A 207 -3.27 11.20 13.42
CA LEU A 207 -4.47 10.90 12.63
C LEU A 207 -5.18 12.18 12.20
N GLN A 208 -5.35 13.14 13.10
CA GLN A 208 -5.95 14.44 12.79
C GLN A 208 -5.11 15.26 11.79
N ALA A 209 -3.79 15.11 11.81
CA ALA A 209 -2.92 15.81 10.88
C ALA A 209 -3.03 15.28 9.46
N ILE A 210 -3.11 13.95 9.29
CA ILE A 210 -3.26 13.31 7.97
C ILE A 210 -4.70 13.32 7.43
N GLU A 211 -5.70 13.70 8.24
CA GLU A 211 -7.11 13.85 7.83
C GLU A 211 -7.45 15.28 7.33
N LYS A 212 -6.52 16.22 7.38
CA LYS A 212 -6.71 17.60 6.90
C LYS A 212 -6.55 17.69 5.40
#